data_3453e3af0f858ef5f1d758904f1f3fd4
#
_entry.id   3453e3af0f858ef5f1d758904f1f3fd4
#
_cell.length_a   1.000
_cell.length_b   1.000
_cell.length_c   1.000
_cell.angle_alpha   90.00
_cell.angle_beta   90.00
_cell.angle_gamma   90.00
#
_symmetry.space_group_name_H-M   'P 1'
#
loop_
_entity.id
_entity.type
_entity.pdbx_description
1 polymer ?
#
loop_
_entity_poly.entity_id
_entity_poly.type
_entity_poly.pdbx_seq_one_letter_code
_entity_poly.pdbx_strand_id
1 'polypeptide(L)'
;FVYLTAIYGLGENIVQGRVTPDGYYVHKETFREGFRAVVYRRLGAKELTLAFDPREGRLKNRPTPLHLRNRFALRDEEVLLLADWALKIEDHYSRKRGSPTPMDIEWAKDGPTGELFVLQARPETVHSQKTPVLRVFRLLKRGEVLAEGLAVGEAIAAGRARILKDPKEMDRFQEGEVLVTETTNPDWEPIMKKAAAIVTERGGRTSHAAIVAREL
;
A
#
# COMPACT_ATOMS: atom_id res chain seq x y z
N PHE A 1 9.20 -11.61 1.91
CA PHE A 1 7.73 -11.69 2.04
C PHE A 1 7.08 -11.34 0.72
N VAL A 2 5.91 -11.97 0.44
CA VAL A 2 4.92 -11.44 -0.50
C VAL A 2 3.94 -10.60 0.31
N TYR A 3 3.79 -9.32 -0.07
CA TYR A 3 2.80 -8.42 0.53
C TYR A 3 1.64 -8.23 -0.45
N LEU A 4 0.43 -8.47 0.02
CA LEU A 4 -0.80 -8.36 -0.76
C LEU A 4 -1.73 -7.32 -0.13
N THR A 5 -2.40 -6.54 -0.97
CA THR A 5 -3.49 -5.66 -0.55
C THR A 5 -4.77 -5.96 -1.32
N ALA A 6 -5.91 -5.84 -0.66
CA ALA A 6 -7.21 -6.12 -1.27
C ALA A 6 -8.29 -5.14 -0.82
N ILE A 7 -9.15 -4.77 -1.76
CA ILE A 7 -10.41 -4.04 -1.52
C ILE A 7 -11.54 -4.68 -2.31
N TYR A 8 -12.76 -4.17 -2.12
CA TYR A 8 -13.89 -4.50 -3.00
C TYR A 8 -13.96 -3.50 -4.16
N GLY A 9 -14.33 -4.01 -5.35
CA GLY A 9 -14.44 -3.25 -6.59
C GLY A 9 -13.11 -2.96 -7.26
N LEU A 10 -13.06 -1.93 -8.11
CA LEU A 10 -11.88 -1.60 -8.92
C LEU A 10 -10.76 -0.98 -8.09
N GLY A 11 -9.51 -1.31 -8.45
CA GLY A 11 -8.29 -0.97 -7.71
C GLY A 11 -7.91 0.52 -7.65
N GLU A 12 -8.56 1.39 -8.42
CA GLU A 12 -8.28 2.83 -8.44
C GLU A 12 -8.34 3.48 -7.04
N ASN A 13 -9.25 3.03 -6.18
CA ASN A 13 -9.36 3.53 -4.81
C ASN A 13 -8.12 3.21 -3.95
N ILE A 14 -7.40 2.10 -4.23
CA ILE A 14 -6.12 1.80 -3.58
C ILE A 14 -5.04 2.75 -4.07
N VAL A 15 -4.88 2.86 -5.39
CA VAL A 15 -3.83 3.67 -6.03
C VAL A 15 -3.97 5.15 -5.64
N GLN A 16 -5.20 5.65 -5.60
CA GLN A 16 -5.49 7.04 -5.20
C GLN A 16 -5.49 7.26 -3.68
N GLY A 17 -5.25 6.22 -2.87
CA GLY A 17 -5.23 6.33 -1.42
C GLY A 17 -6.57 6.67 -0.76
N ARG A 18 -7.69 6.48 -1.49
CA ARG A 18 -9.03 6.85 -0.99
C ARG A 18 -9.58 5.90 0.06
N VAL A 19 -9.02 4.70 0.17
CA VAL A 19 -9.46 3.67 1.11
C VAL A 19 -8.26 3.01 1.77
N THR A 20 -8.47 2.47 2.97
CA THR A 20 -7.49 1.63 3.64
C THR A 20 -7.78 0.16 3.32
N PRO A 21 -6.93 -0.52 2.52
CA PRO A 21 -7.13 -1.90 2.11
C PRO A 21 -6.84 -2.90 3.23
N ASP A 22 -7.34 -4.13 3.05
CA ASP A 22 -6.81 -5.28 3.77
C ASP A 22 -5.34 -5.50 3.39
N GLY A 23 -4.54 -5.97 4.33
CA GLY A 23 -3.13 -6.32 4.09
C GLY A 23 -2.83 -7.74 4.54
N TYR A 24 -2.01 -8.45 3.76
CA TYR A 24 -1.59 -9.82 4.04
C TYR A 24 -0.10 -9.97 3.79
N TYR A 25 0.57 -10.73 4.66
CA TYR A 25 1.98 -11.06 4.52
C TYR A 25 2.15 -12.57 4.43
N VAL A 26 2.78 -13.03 3.37
CA VAL A 26 3.16 -14.44 3.18
C VAL A 26 4.68 -14.55 3.23
N HIS A 27 5.19 -15.43 4.09
CA HIS A 27 6.63 -15.66 4.20
C HIS A 27 7.10 -16.56 3.07
N LYS A 28 8.04 -16.10 2.23
CA LYS A 28 8.43 -16.74 0.99
C LYS A 28 9.08 -18.12 1.21
N GLU A 29 10.04 -18.19 2.14
CA GLU A 29 10.83 -19.40 2.38
C GLU A 29 9.93 -20.53 2.90
N THR A 30 9.17 -20.29 3.96
CA THR A 30 8.28 -21.32 4.53
C THR A 30 7.14 -21.70 3.58
N PHE A 31 6.71 -20.77 2.71
CA PHE A 31 5.74 -21.10 1.68
C PHE A 31 6.33 -22.04 0.61
N ARG A 32 7.60 -21.81 0.21
CA ARG A 32 8.32 -22.71 -0.71
C ARG A 32 8.55 -24.10 -0.12
N GLU A 33 8.62 -24.22 1.20
CA GLU A 33 8.67 -25.50 1.93
C GLU A 33 7.31 -26.21 2.05
N GLY A 34 6.24 -25.60 1.51
CA GLY A 34 4.90 -26.19 1.48
C GLY A 34 4.01 -25.82 2.67
N PHE A 35 4.43 -24.92 3.54
CA PHE A 35 3.59 -24.47 4.66
C PHE A 35 2.56 -23.40 4.24
N ARG A 36 1.45 -23.34 4.99
CA ARG A 36 0.45 -22.27 4.84
C ARG A 36 0.98 -20.98 5.50
N ALA A 37 1.86 -20.27 4.82
CA ALA A 37 2.73 -19.25 5.37
C ALA A 37 2.10 -17.83 5.39
N VAL A 38 0.79 -17.68 5.58
CA VAL A 38 0.16 -16.38 5.88
C VAL A 38 0.50 -16.01 7.32
N VAL A 39 1.52 -15.18 7.52
CA VAL A 39 2.07 -14.88 8.86
C VAL A 39 1.45 -13.65 9.52
N TYR A 40 0.82 -12.78 8.73
CA TYR A 40 0.15 -11.60 9.26
C TYR A 40 -1.00 -11.17 8.33
N ARG A 41 -2.08 -10.70 8.96
CA ARG A 41 -3.24 -10.10 8.28
C ARG A 41 -3.69 -8.86 9.02
N ARG A 42 -4.06 -7.83 8.27
CA ARG A 42 -4.65 -6.61 8.81
C ARG A 42 -5.94 -6.30 8.07
N LEU A 43 -7.03 -6.18 8.81
CA LEU A 43 -8.31 -5.75 8.28
C LEU A 43 -8.25 -4.25 7.97
N GLY A 44 -8.54 -3.89 6.72
CA GLY A 44 -8.67 -2.51 6.28
C GLY A 44 -10.08 -1.97 6.48
N ALA A 45 -10.22 -0.66 6.50
CA ALA A 45 -11.52 -0.01 6.67
C ALA A 45 -12.41 -0.13 5.42
N LYS A 46 -11.82 -0.20 4.21
CA LYS A 46 -12.47 -0.43 2.90
C LYS A 46 -13.78 0.35 2.71
N GLU A 47 -13.75 1.64 3.02
CA GLU A 47 -14.94 2.49 3.16
C GLU A 47 -15.76 2.60 1.86
N LEU A 48 -15.07 2.60 0.72
CA LEU A 48 -15.65 2.80 -0.59
C LEU A 48 -15.38 1.62 -1.52
N THR A 49 -16.37 1.29 -2.33
CA THR A 49 -16.28 0.34 -3.44
C THR A 49 -16.52 1.08 -4.74
N LEU A 50 -15.54 1.07 -5.65
CA LEU A 50 -15.70 1.59 -7.01
C LEU A 50 -16.23 0.47 -7.91
N ALA A 51 -17.42 0.66 -8.45
CA ALA A 51 -18.07 -0.32 -9.33
C ALA A 51 -18.79 0.37 -10.49
N PHE A 52 -19.03 -0.38 -11.58
CA PHE A 52 -19.83 0.10 -12.67
C PHE A 52 -21.31 0.22 -12.26
N ASP A 53 -21.90 1.36 -12.55
CA ASP A 53 -23.33 1.59 -12.37
C ASP A 53 -24.05 1.44 -13.71
N PRO A 54 -24.81 0.35 -13.92
CA PRO A 54 -25.52 0.12 -15.18
C PRO A 54 -26.59 1.19 -15.52
N ARG A 55 -27.13 1.86 -14.49
CA ARG A 55 -28.18 2.88 -14.66
C ARG A 55 -27.58 4.19 -15.18
N GLU A 56 -26.38 4.53 -14.71
CA GLU A 56 -25.68 5.76 -15.10
C GLU A 56 -24.64 5.52 -16.22
N GLY A 57 -24.36 4.27 -16.59
CA GLY A 57 -23.40 3.91 -17.62
C GLY A 57 -21.94 4.27 -17.28
N ARG A 58 -21.61 4.46 -15.98
CA ARG A 58 -20.30 4.93 -15.53
C ARG A 58 -19.84 4.26 -14.24
N LEU A 59 -18.56 4.39 -13.95
CA LEU A 59 -17.98 4.00 -12.67
C LEU A 59 -18.43 4.97 -11.55
N LYS A 60 -18.80 4.40 -10.40
CA LYS A 60 -19.26 5.17 -9.25
C LYS A 60 -18.75 4.58 -7.95
N ASN A 61 -18.28 5.45 -7.07
CA ASN A 61 -17.97 5.09 -5.69
C ASN A 61 -19.27 4.97 -4.89
N ARG A 62 -19.38 3.86 -4.17
CA ARG A 62 -20.48 3.58 -3.24
C ARG A 62 -19.91 3.21 -1.87
N PRO A 63 -20.58 3.57 -0.76
CA PRO A 63 -20.20 3.07 0.56
C PRO A 63 -20.17 1.54 0.56
N THR A 64 -19.08 0.96 1.04
CA THR A 64 -18.99 -0.49 1.23
C THR A 64 -19.87 -0.90 2.40
N PRO A 65 -20.78 -1.89 2.24
CA PRO A 65 -21.62 -2.39 3.33
C PRO A 65 -20.81 -2.83 4.54
N LEU A 66 -21.29 -2.55 5.76
CA LEU A 66 -20.58 -2.86 7.00
C LEU A 66 -20.19 -4.33 7.14
N HIS A 67 -21.07 -5.26 6.74
CA HIS A 67 -20.79 -6.69 6.79
C HIS A 67 -19.63 -7.11 5.88
N LEU A 68 -19.33 -6.37 4.80
CA LEU A 68 -18.17 -6.56 3.95
C LEU A 68 -16.93 -5.87 4.53
N ARG A 69 -17.07 -4.68 5.10
CA ARG A 69 -15.95 -3.97 5.74
C ARG A 69 -15.37 -4.74 6.91
N ASN A 70 -16.21 -5.44 7.68
CA ASN A 70 -15.82 -6.19 8.88
C ASN A 70 -15.29 -7.60 8.60
N ARG A 71 -15.01 -7.94 7.34
CA ARG A 71 -14.39 -9.21 6.96
C ARG A 71 -13.30 -8.97 5.94
N PHE A 72 -12.35 -9.89 5.87
CA PHE A 72 -11.32 -9.89 4.85
C PHE A 72 -11.91 -10.10 3.44
N ALA A 73 -11.37 -9.36 2.45
CA ALA A 73 -11.81 -9.47 1.07
C ALA A 73 -11.35 -10.77 0.40
N LEU A 74 -10.25 -11.35 0.87
CA LEU A 74 -9.70 -12.62 0.40
C LEU A 74 -9.73 -13.67 1.51
N ARG A 75 -9.94 -14.92 1.09
CA ARG A 75 -9.71 -16.12 1.92
C ARG A 75 -8.23 -16.50 1.88
N ASP A 76 -7.78 -17.26 2.87
CA ASP A 76 -6.36 -17.68 2.95
C ASP A 76 -5.90 -18.47 1.71
N GLU A 77 -6.78 -19.32 1.14
CA GLU A 77 -6.48 -20.07 -0.09
C GLU A 77 -6.22 -19.14 -1.27
N GLU A 78 -6.97 -18.04 -1.38
CA GLU A 78 -6.81 -17.04 -2.43
C GLU A 78 -5.52 -16.22 -2.22
N VAL A 79 -5.20 -15.90 -0.97
CA VAL A 79 -3.93 -15.23 -0.61
C VAL A 79 -2.74 -16.12 -0.98
N LEU A 80 -2.80 -17.43 -0.66
CA LEU A 80 -1.73 -18.36 -0.97
C LEU A 80 -1.59 -18.61 -2.47
N LEU A 81 -2.70 -18.66 -3.22
CA LEU A 81 -2.67 -18.77 -4.68
C LEU A 81 -2.02 -17.56 -5.35
N LEU A 82 -2.38 -16.35 -4.91
CA LEU A 82 -1.75 -15.12 -5.40
C LEU A 82 -0.27 -15.04 -5.02
N ALA A 83 0.11 -15.51 -3.84
CA ALA A 83 1.50 -15.60 -3.43
C ALA A 83 2.30 -16.59 -4.28
N ASP A 84 1.73 -17.75 -4.63
CA ASP A 84 2.33 -18.71 -5.54
C ASP A 84 2.60 -18.11 -6.93
N TRP A 85 1.61 -17.39 -7.48
CA TRP A 85 1.79 -16.70 -8.76
C TRP A 85 2.86 -15.60 -8.67
N ALA A 86 2.85 -14.82 -7.59
CA ALA A 86 3.85 -13.78 -7.39
C ALA A 86 5.27 -14.34 -7.33
N LEU A 87 5.48 -15.45 -6.64
CA LEU A 87 6.78 -16.12 -6.58
C LEU A 87 7.21 -16.70 -7.94
N LYS A 88 6.30 -17.32 -8.68
CA LYS A 88 6.58 -17.83 -10.03
C LYS A 88 6.99 -16.71 -11.00
N ILE A 89 6.32 -15.57 -10.92
CA ILE A 89 6.62 -14.37 -11.72
C ILE A 89 7.99 -13.81 -11.31
N GLU A 90 8.23 -13.61 -10.02
CA GLU A 90 9.51 -13.13 -9.48
C GLU A 90 10.67 -14.05 -9.89
N ASP A 91 10.52 -15.35 -9.74
CA ASP A 91 11.53 -16.35 -10.11
C ASP A 91 11.81 -16.34 -11.62
N HIS A 92 10.76 -16.16 -12.45
CA HIS A 92 10.92 -16.04 -13.91
C HIS A 92 11.74 -14.82 -14.29
N TYR A 93 11.37 -13.65 -13.79
CA TYR A 93 12.08 -12.40 -14.11
C TYR A 93 13.49 -12.35 -13.50
N SER A 94 13.67 -12.89 -12.31
CA SER A 94 15.00 -13.00 -11.68
C SER A 94 15.97 -13.88 -12.51
N ARG A 95 15.49 -15.03 -13.00
CA ARG A 95 16.29 -15.88 -13.93
C ARG A 95 16.60 -15.17 -15.22
N LYS A 96 15.63 -14.46 -15.82
CA LYS A 96 15.81 -13.74 -17.08
C LYS A 96 16.83 -12.60 -16.95
N ARG A 97 16.88 -11.93 -15.79
CA ARG A 97 17.80 -10.82 -15.53
C ARG A 97 19.13 -11.24 -14.93
N GLY A 98 19.28 -12.47 -14.46
CA GLY A 98 20.45 -12.95 -13.77
C GLY A 98 20.68 -12.36 -12.37
N SER A 99 19.65 -11.71 -11.80
CA SER A 99 19.71 -11.10 -10.46
C SER A 99 18.31 -11.09 -9.82
N PRO A 100 18.22 -11.10 -8.48
CA PRO A 100 16.92 -10.98 -7.78
C PRO A 100 16.14 -9.77 -8.28
N THR A 101 14.93 -10.00 -8.74
CA THR A 101 14.07 -8.99 -9.35
C THR A 101 12.70 -9.01 -8.68
N PRO A 102 12.51 -8.27 -7.57
CA PRO A 102 11.21 -8.11 -6.95
C PRO A 102 10.20 -7.56 -7.96
N MET A 103 8.93 -7.94 -7.80
CA MET A 103 7.88 -7.62 -8.76
C MET A 103 6.71 -6.90 -8.09
N ASP A 104 6.22 -5.83 -8.73
CA ASP A 104 4.90 -5.27 -8.49
C ASP A 104 3.89 -5.97 -9.39
N ILE A 105 2.80 -6.47 -8.79
CA ILE A 105 1.81 -7.28 -9.51
C ILE A 105 0.42 -6.73 -9.23
N GLU A 106 -0.31 -6.43 -10.29
CA GLU A 106 -1.72 -6.10 -10.24
C GLU A 106 -2.56 -7.35 -10.54
N TRP A 107 -3.60 -7.54 -9.76
CA TRP A 107 -4.48 -8.69 -9.86
C TRP A 107 -5.94 -8.27 -9.67
N ALA A 108 -6.87 -9.10 -10.12
CA ALA A 108 -8.30 -8.93 -9.87
C ALA A 108 -8.97 -10.26 -9.59
N LYS A 109 -10.11 -10.19 -8.90
CA LYS A 109 -11.04 -11.30 -8.71
C LYS A 109 -12.33 -10.98 -9.45
N ASP A 110 -12.74 -11.85 -10.36
CA ASP A 110 -14.02 -11.70 -11.03
C ASP A 110 -15.18 -11.92 -10.06
N GLY A 111 -16.13 -11.01 -10.09
CA GLY A 111 -17.27 -11.03 -9.17
C GLY A 111 -18.20 -12.24 -9.39
N PRO A 112 -18.65 -12.49 -10.62
CA PRO A 112 -19.53 -13.60 -10.96
C PRO A 112 -18.92 -14.98 -10.75
N THR A 113 -17.69 -15.20 -11.22
CA THR A 113 -17.04 -16.54 -11.18
C THR A 113 -16.23 -16.77 -9.92
N GLY A 114 -15.75 -15.69 -9.28
CA GLY A 114 -14.81 -15.76 -8.17
C GLY A 114 -13.38 -16.13 -8.58
N GLU A 115 -13.09 -16.21 -9.87
CA GLU A 115 -11.77 -16.50 -10.40
C GLU A 115 -10.80 -15.34 -10.20
N LEU A 116 -9.52 -15.68 -9.98
CA LEU A 116 -8.44 -14.72 -9.82
C LEU A 116 -7.67 -14.58 -11.13
N PHE A 117 -7.22 -13.36 -11.42
CA PHE A 117 -6.46 -13.03 -12.62
C PHE A 117 -5.28 -12.13 -12.28
N VAL A 118 -4.13 -12.39 -12.90
CA VAL A 118 -3.03 -11.43 -12.93
C VAL A 118 -3.27 -10.48 -14.11
N LEU A 119 -3.29 -9.20 -13.85
CA LEU A 119 -3.56 -8.16 -14.85
C LEU A 119 -2.27 -7.54 -15.37
N GLN A 120 -1.31 -7.28 -14.49
CA GLN A 120 -0.03 -6.69 -14.84
C GLN A 120 1.06 -7.19 -13.88
N ALA A 121 2.28 -7.33 -14.40
CA ALA A 121 3.48 -7.55 -13.61
C ALA A 121 4.61 -6.67 -14.14
N ARG A 122 5.28 -5.94 -13.25
CA ARG A 122 6.44 -5.11 -13.58
C ARG A 122 7.52 -5.25 -12.50
N PRO A 123 8.81 -5.13 -12.88
CA PRO A 123 9.87 -5.09 -11.88
C PRO A 123 9.70 -3.91 -10.93
N GLU A 124 9.86 -4.18 -9.65
CA GLU A 124 9.92 -3.16 -8.62
C GLU A 124 11.30 -2.47 -8.70
N THR A 125 11.33 -1.14 -8.81
CA THR A 125 12.56 -0.39 -9.09
C THR A 125 13.16 0.29 -7.87
N VAL A 126 12.42 0.41 -6.78
CA VAL A 126 12.77 1.25 -5.63
C VAL A 126 13.58 0.52 -4.56
N HIS A 127 13.26 -0.74 -4.28
CA HIS A 127 13.92 -1.50 -3.21
C HIS A 127 15.26 -2.14 -3.62
N SER A 128 15.52 -2.31 -4.91
CA SER A 128 16.71 -3.03 -5.41
C SER A 128 18.04 -2.27 -5.25
N GLN A 129 17.99 -0.99 -4.89
CA GLN A 129 19.21 -0.14 -4.81
C GLN A 129 19.70 0.13 -3.38
N LYS A 130 19.02 -0.35 -2.34
CA LYS A 130 19.43 -0.10 -0.95
C LYS A 130 20.45 -1.13 -0.48
N THR A 131 21.62 -0.65 -0.06
CA THR A 131 22.62 -1.46 0.66
C THR A 131 21.98 -2.05 1.92
N PRO A 132 22.21 -3.33 2.25
CA PRO A 132 21.60 -3.97 3.42
C PRO A 132 22.27 -3.45 4.71
N VAL A 133 21.88 -2.26 5.15
CA VAL A 133 22.30 -1.70 6.44
C VAL A 133 21.09 -1.77 7.39
N LEU A 134 21.18 -2.60 8.41
CA LEU A 134 20.20 -2.64 9.47
C LEU A 134 20.43 -1.42 10.39
N ARG A 135 19.53 -0.45 10.34
CA ARG A 135 19.50 0.67 11.30
C ARG A 135 18.56 0.32 12.44
N VAL A 136 19.08 0.19 13.65
CA VAL A 136 18.27 -0.07 14.84
C VAL A 136 18.11 1.23 15.62
N PHE A 137 16.88 1.70 15.80
CA PHE A 137 16.55 2.89 16.57
C PHE A 137 16.02 2.47 17.94
N ARG A 138 16.53 3.10 19.00
CA ARG A 138 16.05 2.90 20.36
C ARG A 138 15.39 4.17 20.88
N LEU A 139 14.11 4.07 21.27
CA LEU A 139 13.40 5.18 21.92
C LEU A 139 13.95 5.42 23.32
N LEU A 140 14.57 6.58 23.55
CA LEU A 140 15.17 6.94 24.83
C LEU A 140 14.16 7.58 25.79
N LYS A 141 13.23 8.38 25.27
CA LYS A 141 12.15 9.01 26.06
C LYS A 141 10.85 8.91 25.26
N ARG A 142 9.76 8.61 25.96
CA ARG A 142 8.41 8.69 25.40
C ARG A 142 7.87 10.10 25.62
N GLY A 143 7.40 10.74 24.56
CA GLY A 143 6.58 11.94 24.62
C GLY A 143 5.09 11.59 24.67
N GLU A 144 4.25 12.60 24.65
CA GLU A 144 2.82 12.43 24.43
C GLU A 144 2.55 11.88 23.01
N VAL A 145 1.70 10.87 22.90
CA VAL A 145 1.29 10.31 21.60
C VAL A 145 0.11 11.14 21.10
N LEU A 146 0.33 11.92 20.04
CA LEU A 146 -0.70 12.76 19.43
C LEU A 146 -1.52 11.99 18.37
N ALA A 147 -0.90 11.04 17.68
CA ALA A 147 -1.56 10.18 16.69
C ALA A 147 -0.80 8.87 16.54
N GLU A 148 -1.52 7.81 16.18
CA GLU A 148 -0.95 6.51 15.82
C GLU A 148 -1.40 6.12 14.41
N GLY A 149 -0.53 5.42 13.69
CA GLY A 149 -0.81 5.05 12.31
C GLY A 149 0.06 3.91 11.79
N LEU A 150 -0.10 3.59 10.53
CA LEU A 150 0.71 2.60 9.84
C LEU A 150 1.99 3.23 9.32
N ALA A 151 3.12 2.80 9.85
CA ALA A 151 4.42 3.23 9.33
C ALA A 151 4.69 2.66 7.92
N VAL A 152 5.19 3.53 7.06
CA VAL A 152 5.68 3.21 5.71
C VAL A 152 7.11 3.72 5.60
N GLY A 153 8.02 2.83 5.22
CA GLY A 153 9.46 3.12 5.25
C GLY A 153 10.09 2.79 6.60
N GLU A 154 11.41 2.96 6.68
CA GLU A 154 12.24 2.56 7.82
C GLU A 154 12.89 3.77 8.52
N ALA A 155 12.66 4.97 8.00
CA ALA A 155 13.23 6.20 8.55
C ALA A 155 12.41 6.73 9.73
N ILE A 156 13.10 7.44 10.63
CA ILE A 156 12.49 8.25 11.67
C ILE A 156 12.82 9.71 11.37
N ALA A 157 11.82 10.56 11.40
CA ALA A 157 11.99 11.98 11.17
C ALA A 157 11.31 12.80 12.28
N ALA A 158 11.75 14.04 12.45
CA ALA A 158 11.16 15.01 13.35
C ALA A 158 11.04 16.36 12.65
N GLY A 159 9.97 17.08 12.92
CA GLY A 159 9.71 18.41 12.35
C GLY A 159 8.42 18.98 12.90
N ARG A 160 8.17 20.27 12.64
CA ARG A 160 6.91 20.91 12.98
C ARG A 160 5.78 20.34 12.13
N ALA A 161 4.68 19.92 12.72
CA ALA A 161 3.51 19.46 11.99
C ALA A 161 2.83 20.64 11.25
N ARG A 162 2.61 20.46 9.95
CA ARG A 162 1.87 21.39 9.10
C ARG A 162 0.66 20.68 8.50
N ILE A 163 -0.52 21.09 8.92
CA ILE A 163 -1.77 20.58 8.38
C ILE A 163 -2.13 21.39 7.14
N LEU A 164 -2.25 20.72 6.00
CA LEU A 164 -2.70 21.31 4.74
C LEU A 164 -3.87 20.46 4.19
N LYS A 165 -4.87 21.13 3.66
CA LYS A 165 -6.06 20.47 3.08
C LYS A 165 -6.04 20.44 1.56
N ASP A 166 -5.33 21.37 0.94
CA ASP A 166 -5.24 21.51 -0.52
C ASP A 166 -3.77 21.75 -0.93
N PRO A 167 -3.25 21.13 -2.01
CA PRO A 167 -1.92 21.41 -2.55
C PRO A 167 -1.68 22.88 -2.87
N LYS A 168 -2.74 23.65 -3.15
CA LYS A 168 -2.64 25.12 -3.39
C LYS A 168 -2.15 25.90 -2.19
N GLU A 169 -2.19 25.33 -0.99
CA GLU A 169 -1.67 25.95 0.23
C GLU A 169 -0.14 25.75 0.40
N MET A 170 0.58 25.31 -0.66
CA MET A 170 2.00 24.94 -0.60
C MET A 170 2.91 26.06 -0.10
N ASP A 171 2.56 27.31 -0.31
CA ASP A 171 3.33 28.48 0.16
C ASP A 171 3.41 28.56 1.69
N ARG A 172 2.52 27.88 2.40
CA ARG A 172 2.51 27.77 3.86
C ARG A 172 3.45 26.70 4.40
N PHE A 173 3.98 25.82 3.53
CA PHE A 173 4.82 24.69 3.91
C PHE A 173 6.30 25.07 3.86
N GLN A 174 7.02 24.80 4.93
CA GLN A 174 8.45 25.04 5.02
C GLN A 174 9.24 23.73 4.92
N GLU A 175 10.44 23.80 4.38
CA GLU A 175 11.33 22.65 4.30
C GLU A 175 11.63 22.06 5.68
N GLY A 176 11.58 20.73 5.80
CA GLY A 176 11.78 20.02 7.06
C GLY A 176 10.54 19.94 7.97
N GLU A 177 9.41 20.50 7.57
CA GLU A 177 8.14 20.28 8.29
C GLU A 177 7.58 18.87 8.04
N VAL A 178 6.70 18.39 8.92
CA VAL A 178 5.93 17.16 8.75
C VAL A 178 4.59 17.53 8.10
N LEU A 179 4.38 17.06 6.88
CA LEU A 179 3.10 17.24 6.18
C LEU A 179 2.01 16.38 6.84
N VAL A 180 0.90 16.99 7.21
CA VAL A 180 -0.30 16.30 7.70
C VAL A 180 -1.47 16.63 6.78
N THR A 181 -2.08 15.63 6.15
CA THR A 181 -3.18 15.83 5.20
C THR A 181 -4.11 14.62 5.16
N GLU A 182 -5.29 14.75 4.56
CA GLU A 182 -6.24 13.64 4.43
C GLU A 182 -5.68 12.53 3.51
N THR A 183 -5.19 12.90 2.33
CA THR A 183 -4.58 12.01 1.34
C THR A 183 -3.68 12.83 0.42
N THR A 184 -2.85 12.18 -0.39
CA THR A 184 -2.04 12.85 -1.41
C THR A 184 -2.35 12.31 -2.81
N ASN A 185 -2.14 13.18 -3.81
CA ASN A 185 -2.14 12.87 -5.23
C ASN A 185 -0.87 13.49 -5.86
N PRO A 186 -0.62 13.37 -7.16
CA PRO A 186 0.57 13.92 -7.81
C PRO A 186 0.79 15.42 -7.60
N ASP A 187 -0.25 16.22 -7.39
CA ASP A 187 -0.14 17.67 -7.16
C ASP A 187 0.59 18.01 -5.83
N TRP A 188 0.67 17.05 -4.90
CA TRP A 188 1.38 17.21 -3.63
C TRP A 188 2.89 16.98 -3.74
N GLU A 189 3.39 16.44 -4.85
CA GLU A 189 4.80 16.04 -5.00
C GLU A 189 5.81 17.17 -4.66
N PRO A 190 5.58 18.45 -5.05
CA PRO A 190 6.48 19.54 -4.69
C PRO A 190 6.60 19.77 -3.17
N ILE A 191 5.51 19.56 -2.42
CA ILE A 191 5.49 19.67 -0.96
C ILE A 191 6.16 18.46 -0.34
N MET A 192 5.83 17.26 -0.85
CA MET A 192 6.36 16.01 -0.34
C MET A 192 7.88 15.93 -0.40
N LYS A 193 8.50 16.51 -1.43
CA LYS A 193 9.96 16.61 -1.57
C LYS A 193 10.64 17.47 -0.50
N LYS A 194 9.92 18.39 0.11
CA LYS A 194 10.42 19.28 1.17
C LYS A 194 10.11 18.74 2.57
N ALA A 195 9.21 17.76 2.68
CA ALA A 195 8.72 17.27 3.94
C ALA A 195 9.74 16.33 4.60
N ALA A 196 9.97 16.51 5.91
CA ALA A 196 10.74 15.56 6.72
C ALA A 196 10.00 14.21 6.89
N ALA A 197 8.66 14.27 6.98
CA ALA A 197 7.77 13.12 7.00
C ALA A 197 6.39 13.51 6.48
N ILE A 198 5.59 12.49 6.14
CA ILE A 198 4.23 12.66 5.64
C ILE A 198 3.28 11.80 6.46
N VAL A 199 2.23 12.41 7.00
CA VAL A 199 1.15 11.75 7.73
C VAL A 199 -0.13 11.95 6.95
N THR A 200 -0.78 10.84 6.58
CA THR A 200 -2.08 10.88 5.90
C THR A 200 -3.15 10.20 6.75
N GLU A 201 -4.34 10.75 6.76
CA GLU A 201 -5.49 10.17 7.46
C GLU A 201 -5.96 8.87 6.79
N ARG A 202 -5.84 8.80 5.46
CA ARG A 202 -6.26 7.66 4.65
C ARG A 202 -5.14 7.16 3.75
N GLY A 203 -5.24 5.90 3.38
CA GLY A 203 -4.33 5.21 2.48
C GLY A 203 -3.65 4.00 3.12
N GLY A 204 -2.90 3.29 2.32
CA GLY A 204 -2.13 2.11 2.74
C GLY A 204 -0.71 2.17 2.19
N ARG A 205 0.04 1.08 2.32
CA ARG A 205 1.43 0.99 1.84
C ARG A 205 1.60 1.13 0.32
N THR A 206 0.51 1.03 -0.42
CA THR A 206 0.45 1.16 -1.88
C THR A 206 -0.22 2.46 -2.34
N SER A 207 -0.55 3.38 -1.43
CA SER A 207 -1.07 4.70 -1.78
C SER A 207 0.01 5.59 -2.40
N HIS A 208 -0.40 6.63 -3.11
CA HIS A 208 0.51 7.64 -3.68
C HIS A 208 1.49 8.19 -2.64
N ALA A 209 0.99 8.59 -1.45
CA ALA A 209 1.84 9.05 -0.36
C ALA A 209 2.93 8.05 0.00
N ALA A 210 2.56 6.78 0.11
CA ALA A 210 3.47 5.71 0.51
C ALA A 210 4.50 5.38 -0.57
N ILE A 211 4.10 5.39 -1.85
CA ILE A 211 5.00 5.12 -2.98
C ILE A 211 6.02 6.25 -3.10
N VAL A 212 5.55 7.49 -3.22
CA VAL A 212 6.43 8.66 -3.41
C VAL A 212 7.35 8.88 -2.20
N ALA A 213 6.84 8.73 -0.96
CA ALA A 213 7.66 8.88 0.24
C ALA A 213 8.77 7.82 0.38
N ARG A 214 8.69 6.70 -0.32
CA ARG A 214 9.79 5.71 -0.39
C ARG A 214 10.84 6.05 -1.45
N GLU A 215 10.45 6.81 -2.46
CA GLU A 215 11.32 7.23 -3.57
C GLU A 215 12.12 8.49 -3.20
N LEU A 216 11.63 9.29 -2.29
CA LEU A 216 12.27 10.51 -1.75
C LEU A 216 13.15 10.20 -0.55
#